data_bbe2475285261caeb889c04e5bc7de97
#
_entry.id   bbe2475285261caeb889c04e5bc7de97
#
_cell.length_a   1.000
_cell.length_b   1.000
_cell.length_c   1.000
_cell.angle_alpha   90.00
_cell.angle_beta   90.00
_cell.angle_gamma   90.00
#
_symmetry.space_group_name_H-M   'P 1'
#
loop_
_entity.id
_entity.type
_entity.pdbx_description
1 polymer ?
#
loop_
_entity_poly.entity_id
_entity_poly.type
_entity_poly.pdbx_seq_one_letter_code
_entity_poly.pdbx_strand_id
1 'polypeptide(L)'
;HGDFLAERIDNKLVGGVSMLSGYINKVRAEEENVIYCIAGDMFRGSVIDAEYKGVSTIEIMNLLGPDVVTIGNHEVDYGLSHLLFIEKCANFPIINANFHIRTNNKRLFQPFYIAHIDGMKILFIGIITEDVLAQTKMDKVIGSFVDICEAAEEIGRICNTYNPIDIDFTIILTHIGFEEDKKLAAMLDPDWGVDVIIGGHSHTFLEQPVKVNDILIVQAGTGTDQIGRFDIMVDTDLNAVDTYTWSTVPIDETHCPRDEGLENFIMHYKDLTDKKYGRL
;
A
#
# COMPACT_ATOMS: atom_id res chain seq x y z
N HIS A 1 3.63 -6.02 -6.23
CA HIS A 1 3.69 -6.29 -7.67
C HIS A 1 2.57 -7.26 -8.06
N GLY A 2 2.16 -7.27 -9.33
CA GLY A 2 1.09 -8.13 -9.87
C GLY A 2 1.42 -9.63 -9.87
N ASP A 3 1.79 -10.14 -8.73
CA ASP A 3 2.19 -11.52 -8.48
C ASP A 3 0.97 -12.33 -8.02
N PHE A 4 0.11 -12.68 -8.97
CA PHE A 4 -1.24 -13.17 -8.67
C PHE A 4 -1.30 -14.66 -8.36
N LEU A 5 -0.36 -15.44 -8.90
CA LEU A 5 -0.40 -16.89 -8.83
C LEU A 5 0.55 -17.41 -7.76
N ALA A 6 0.10 -18.45 -7.04
CA ALA A 6 0.99 -19.17 -6.14
C ALA A 6 2.03 -19.97 -6.93
N GLU A 7 3.25 -20.00 -6.43
CA GLU A 7 4.33 -20.81 -6.96
C GLU A 7 4.54 -22.07 -6.12
N ARG A 8 5.04 -23.14 -6.77
CA ARG A 8 5.38 -24.37 -6.05
C ARG A 8 6.84 -24.40 -5.71
N ILE A 9 7.17 -24.19 -4.44
CA ILE A 9 8.53 -24.22 -3.88
C ILE A 9 8.59 -25.41 -2.91
N ASP A 10 9.55 -26.32 -3.11
CA ASP A 10 9.75 -27.51 -2.26
C ASP A 10 8.46 -28.32 -2.00
N ASN A 11 7.65 -28.52 -3.04
CA ASN A 11 6.35 -29.18 -3.01
C ASN A 11 5.22 -28.44 -2.23
N LYS A 12 5.45 -27.25 -1.74
CA LYS A 12 4.43 -26.39 -1.11
C LYS A 12 4.01 -25.27 -2.06
N LEU A 13 2.75 -24.86 -1.97
CA LEU A 13 2.30 -23.64 -2.64
C LEU A 13 2.62 -22.44 -1.75
N VAL A 14 3.30 -21.45 -2.34
CA VAL A 14 3.72 -20.21 -1.68
C VAL A 14 3.25 -19.03 -2.50
N GLY A 15 2.85 -17.97 -1.83
CA GLY A 15 2.38 -16.73 -2.44
C GLY A 15 1.01 -16.87 -3.09
N GLY A 16 0.70 -15.90 -3.94
CA GLY A 16 -0.55 -15.82 -4.68
C GLY A 16 -1.68 -15.12 -3.94
N VAL A 17 -2.41 -14.30 -4.71
CA VAL A 17 -3.44 -13.41 -4.17
C VAL A 17 -4.64 -14.17 -3.60
N SER A 18 -4.92 -15.40 -4.06
CA SER A 18 -5.98 -16.25 -3.50
C SER A 18 -5.72 -16.62 -2.03
N MET A 19 -4.50 -17.01 -1.68
CA MET A 19 -4.13 -17.31 -0.29
C MET A 19 -4.00 -16.04 0.56
N LEU A 20 -3.50 -14.95 -0.03
CA LEU A 20 -3.50 -13.64 0.62
C LEU A 20 -4.92 -13.19 0.98
N SER A 21 -5.86 -13.27 0.04
CA SER A 21 -7.28 -12.98 0.28
C SER A 21 -7.87 -13.87 1.36
N GLY A 22 -7.58 -15.16 1.29
CA GLY A 22 -8.05 -16.12 2.29
C GLY A 22 -7.57 -15.79 3.71
N TYR A 23 -6.30 -15.37 3.85
CA TYR A 23 -5.77 -14.91 5.14
C TYR A 23 -6.48 -13.64 5.63
N ILE A 24 -6.61 -12.62 4.75
CA ILE A 24 -7.29 -11.36 5.10
C ILE A 24 -8.74 -11.62 5.53
N ASN A 25 -9.46 -12.45 4.78
CA ASN A 25 -10.84 -12.81 5.10
C ASN A 25 -10.95 -13.57 6.43
N LYS A 26 -9.98 -14.45 6.72
CA LYS A 26 -9.89 -15.13 8.02
C LYS A 26 -9.71 -14.13 9.15
N VAL A 27 -8.75 -13.20 9.05
CA VAL A 27 -8.51 -12.18 10.08
C VAL A 27 -9.75 -11.30 10.27
N ARG A 28 -10.40 -10.87 9.18
CA ARG A 28 -11.64 -10.08 9.25
C ARG A 28 -12.82 -10.83 9.86
N ALA A 29 -12.81 -12.15 9.84
CA ALA A 29 -13.82 -12.98 10.51
C ALA A 29 -13.52 -13.22 12.00
N GLU A 30 -12.27 -13.15 12.39
CA GLU A 30 -11.80 -13.39 13.77
C GLU A 30 -11.70 -12.09 14.59
N GLU A 31 -11.43 -10.96 13.95
CA GLU A 31 -11.21 -9.65 14.55
C GLU A 31 -12.22 -8.62 14.06
N GLU A 32 -12.70 -7.73 14.94
CA GLU A 32 -13.71 -6.73 14.60
C GLU A 32 -13.11 -5.51 13.88
N ASN A 33 -11.91 -5.10 14.28
CA ASN A 33 -11.26 -3.85 13.84
C ASN A 33 -10.05 -4.16 12.96
N VAL A 34 -10.27 -4.34 11.65
CA VAL A 34 -9.23 -4.74 10.70
C VAL A 34 -9.15 -3.73 9.56
N ILE A 35 -7.94 -3.22 9.29
CA ILE A 35 -7.62 -2.43 8.10
C ILE A 35 -6.55 -3.16 7.30
N TYR A 36 -6.81 -3.38 6.04
CA TYR A 36 -5.83 -3.88 5.08
C TYR A 36 -5.37 -2.75 4.16
N CYS A 37 -4.08 -2.43 4.19
CA CYS A 37 -3.49 -1.37 3.37
C CYS A 37 -2.34 -1.88 2.51
N ILE A 38 -2.09 -1.17 1.39
CA ILE A 38 -1.03 -1.48 0.44
C ILE A 38 -0.15 -0.24 0.23
N ALA A 39 1.15 -0.41 0.40
CA ALA A 39 2.14 0.66 0.28
C ALA A 39 2.70 0.82 -1.16
N GLY A 40 1.82 0.75 -2.17
CA GLY A 40 2.15 0.96 -3.59
C GLY A 40 2.68 -0.28 -4.32
N ASP A 41 2.96 -0.11 -5.62
CA ASP A 41 3.47 -1.13 -6.54
C ASP A 41 2.53 -2.35 -6.69
N MET A 42 1.26 -2.10 -6.92
CA MET A 42 0.30 -3.15 -7.24
C MET A 42 0.49 -3.70 -8.65
N PHE A 43 1.00 -2.87 -9.57
CA PHE A 43 1.18 -3.20 -10.97
C PHE A 43 2.51 -3.89 -11.22
N ARG A 44 2.64 -4.51 -12.41
CA ARG A 44 3.81 -5.22 -12.88
C ARG A 44 4.11 -6.51 -12.11
N GLY A 45 4.82 -7.43 -12.73
CA GLY A 45 5.23 -8.70 -12.13
C GLY A 45 4.64 -9.92 -12.83
N SER A 46 3.51 -9.79 -13.53
CA SER A 46 2.92 -10.89 -14.28
C SER A 46 2.57 -10.54 -15.72
N VAL A 47 2.49 -11.57 -16.57
CA VAL A 47 2.01 -11.40 -17.95
C VAL A 47 0.54 -10.98 -18.00
N ILE A 48 -0.24 -11.38 -16.99
CA ILE A 48 -1.64 -10.97 -16.84
C ILE A 48 -1.74 -9.45 -16.67
N ASP A 49 -0.92 -8.87 -15.78
CA ASP A 49 -0.89 -7.41 -15.60
C ASP A 49 -0.46 -6.69 -16.87
N ALA A 50 0.63 -7.17 -17.50
CA ALA A 50 1.19 -6.56 -18.70
C ALA A 50 0.23 -6.61 -19.89
N GLU A 51 -0.50 -7.72 -20.09
CA GLU A 51 -1.47 -7.89 -21.18
C GLU A 51 -2.61 -6.88 -21.09
N TYR A 52 -3.15 -6.68 -19.89
CA TYR A 52 -4.31 -5.80 -19.66
C TYR A 52 -3.91 -4.44 -19.11
N LYS A 53 -2.60 -4.14 -19.04
CA LYS A 53 -2.04 -2.85 -18.58
C LYS A 53 -2.62 -2.39 -17.25
N GLY A 54 -2.67 -3.29 -16.27
CA GLY A 54 -3.16 -3.00 -14.92
C GLY A 54 -4.68 -3.06 -14.74
N VAL A 55 -5.49 -3.19 -15.80
CA VAL A 55 -6.96 -3.34 -15.65
C VAL A 55 -7.28 -4.63 -14.88
N SER A 56 -6.66 -5.74 -15.27
CA SER A 56 -6.79 -7.02 -14.54
C SER A 56 -6.37 -6.89 -13.07
N THR A 57 -5.30 -6.14 -12.82
CA THR A 57 -4.82 -5.89 -11.46
C THR A 57 -5.88 -5.18 -10.62
N ILE A 58 -6.48 -4.10 -11.11
CA ILE A 58 -7.51 -3.37 -10.37
C ILE A 58 -8.76 -4.21 -10.15
N GLU A 59 -9.17 -5.03 -11.12
CA GLU A 59 -10.31 -5.93 -10.94
C GLU A 59 -10.03 -7.00 -9.87
N ILE A 60 -8.80 -7.56 -9.85
CA ILE A 60 -8.35 -8.49 -8.80
C ILE A 60 -8.29 -7.77 -7.44
N MET A 61 -7.73 -6.55 -7.38
CA MET A 61 -7.66 -5.76 -6.15
C MET A 61 -9.04 -5.35 -5.63
N ASN A 62 -10.00 -5.05 -6.52
CA ASN A 62 -11.38 -4.79 -6.15
C ASN A 62 -12.04 -5.99 -5.44
N LEU A 63 -11.67 -7.22 -5.81
CA LEU A 63 -12.13 -8.44 -5.14
C LEU A 63 -11.34 -8.71 -3.84
N LEU A 64 -10.05 -8.42 -3.82
CA LEU A 64 -9.21 -8.53 -2.62
C LEU A 64 -9.64 -7.55 -1.53
N GLY A 65 -10.11 -6.37 -1.92
CA GLY A 65 -10.74 -5.37 -1.06
C GLY A 65 -9.79 -4.71 -0.05
N PRO A 66 -8.70 -4.05 -0.48
CA PRO A 66 -7.93 -3.20 0.44
C PRO A 66 -8.77 -2.00 0.90
N ASP A 67 -8.54 -1.57 2.14
CA ASP A 67 -9.25 -0.43 2.73
C ASP A 67 -8.63 0.91 2.30
N VAL A 68 -7.31 0.93 2.07
CA VAL A 68 -6.58 2.11 1.58
C VAL A 68 -5.27 1.71 0.91
N VAL A 69 -4.91 2.41 -0.15
CA VAL A 69 -3.70 2.14 -0.94
C VAL A 69 -3.00 3.45 -1.27
N THR A 70 -1.66 3.46 -1.25
CA THR A 70 -0.87 4.53 -1.89
C THR A 70 -0.33 4.07 -3.24
N ILE A 71 0.22 4.99 -4.04
CA ILE A 71 0.87 4.67 -5.30
C ILE A 71 2.37 4.42 -5.11
N GLY A 72 2.93 3.53 -5.95
CA GLY A 72 4.36 3.35 -6.13
C GLY A 72 4.83 3.78 -7.53
N ASN A 73 6.05 3.46 -7.90
CA ASN A 73 6.60 3.82 -9.20
C ASN A 73 6.04 2.96 -10.35
N HIS A 74 5.59 1.76 -10.07
CA HIS A 74 5.02 0.89 -11.11
C HIS A 74 3.59 1.26 -11.51
N GLU A 75 2.86 2.01 -10.70
CA GLU A 75 1.55 2.53 -11.07
C GLU A 75 1.59 3.48 -12.28
N VAL A 76 2.74 4.11 -12.54
CA VAL A 76 2.91 5.02 -13.71
C VAL A 76 3.49 4.35 -14.96
N ASP A 77 3.84 3.06 -14.91
CA ASP A 77 4.48 2.34 -16.02
C ASP A 77 3.66 2.33 -17.32
N TYR A 78 2.34 2.36 -17.22
CA TYR A 78 1.43 2.44 -18.36
C TYR A 78 1.02 3.87 -18.74
N GLY A 79 1.64 4.87 -18.13
CA GLY A 79 1.42 6.29 -18.36
C GLY A 79 0.31 6.89 -17.49
N LEU A 80 0.38 8.20 -17.30
CA LEU A 80 -0.49 8.91 -16.37
C LEU A 80 -1.96 8.86 -16.75
N SER A 81 -2.29 9.07 -18.03
CA SER A 81 -3.70 9.03 -18.47
C SER A 81 -4.33 7.68 -18.16
N HIS A 82 -3.53 6.61 -18.25
CA HIS A 82 -3.95 5.28 -17.92
C HIS A 82 -4.10 5.10 -16.41
N LEU A 83 -3.16 5.61 -15.61
CA LEU A 83 -3.25 5.58 -14.15
C LEU A 83 -4.52 6.29 -13.64
N LEU A 84 -4.86 7.46 -14.20
CA LEU A 84 -6.09 8.17 -13.83
C LEU A 84 -7.36 7.41 -14.24
N PHE A 85 -7.31 6.64 -15.32
CA PHE A 85 -8.40 5.73 -15.69
C PHE A 85 -8.52 4.60 -14.68
N ILE A 86 -7.40 3.94 -14.35
CA ILE A 86 -7.32 2.85 -13.38
C ILE A 86 -7.82 3.31 -12.00
N GLU A 87 -7.45 4.50 -11.56
CA GLU A 87 -7.92 5.07 -10.29
C GLU A 87 -9.45 5.19 -10.25
N LYS A 88 -10.09 5.50 -11.38
CA LYS A 88 -11.56 5.53 -11.48
C LYS A 88 -12.21 4.14 -11.50
N CYS A 89 -11.46 3.10 -11.85
CA CYS A 89 -11.93 1.71 -11.83
C CYS A 89 -11.79 1.07 -10.43
N ALA A 90 -10.97 1.61 -9.55
CA ALA A 90 -10.80 1.13 -8.20
C ALA A 90 -12.03 1.44 -7.33
N ASN A 91 -12.47 0.47 -6.53
CA ASN A 91 -13.55 0.62 -5.55
C ASN A 91 -13.04 0.89 -4.12
N PHE A 92 -11.74 1.17 -3.99
CA PHE A 92 -11.04 1.52 -2.76
C PHE A 92 -10.28 2.84 -2.92
N PRO A 93 -10.01 3.58 -1.83
CA PRO A 93 -9.26 4.83 -1.90
C PRO A 93 -7.80 4.60 -2.29
N ILE A 94 -7.37 5.29 -3.34
CA ILE A 94 -5.96 5.43 -3.73
C ILE A 94 -5.53 6.84 -3.35
N ILE A 95 -4.61 6.97 -2.41
CA ILE A 95 -4.20 8.25 -1.83
C ILE A 95 -2.75 8.59 -2.18
N ASN A 96 -2.49 9.87 -2.42
CA ASN A 96 -1.15 10.41 -2.47
C ASN A 96 -1.14 11.94 -2.27
N ALA A 97 -0.39 12.41 -1.28
CA ALA A 97 -0.43 13.82 -0.88
C ALA A 97 0.47 14.71 -1.73
N ASN A 98 1.52 14.16 -2.32
CA ASN A 98 2.59 14.95 -2.92
C ASN A 98 2.78 14.77 -4.43
N PHE A 99 1.85 14.10 -5.11
CA PHE A 99 1.89 13.93 -6.57
C PHE A 99 1.05 15.00 -7.27
N HIS A 100 1.72 15.96 -7.92
CA HIS A 100 1.08 17.14 -8.51
C HIS A 100 1.32 17.25 -10.01
N ILE A 101 0.39 17.92 -10.71
CA ILE A 101 0.57 18.33 -12.10
C ILE A 101 1.47 19.57 -12.13
N ARG A 102 2.61 19.49 -12.82
CA ARG A 102 3.64 20.54 -12.89
C ARG A 102 3.14 21.90 -13.35
N THR A 103 2.17 21.93 -14.28
CA THR A 103 1.72 23.17 -14.92
C THR A 103 0.77 24.00 -14.07
N ASN A 104 0.04 23.41 -13.14
CA ASN A 104 -0.98 24.10 -12.36
C ASN A 104 -0.97 23.73 -10.86
N ASN A 105 0.01 22.95 -10.44
CA ASN A 105 0.19 22.45 -9.07
C ASN A 105 -1.03 21.74 -8.47
N LYS A 106 -1.88 21.15 -9.33
CA LYS A 106 -3.05 20.40 -8.88
C LYS A 106 -2.64 18.97 -8.49
N ARG A 107 -3.06 18.53 -7.31
CA ARG A 107 -2.89 17.12 -6.90
C ARG A 107 -3.67 16.19 -7.82
N LEU A 108 -3.08 15.04 -8.09
CA LEU A 108 -3.69 14.00 -8.93
C LEU A 108 -4.59 13.07 -8.15
N PHE A 109 -4.30 12.87 -6.87
CA PHE A 109 -5.02 11.96 -5.98
C PHE A 109 -5.55 12.69 -4.76
N GLN A 110 -6.44 12.03 -4.02
CA GLN A 110 -6.77 12.46 -2.66
C GLN A 110 -5.51 12.38 -1.80
N PRO A 111 -5.16 13.42 -1.03
CA PRO A 111 -3.92 13.43 -0.26
C PRO A 111 -3.94 12.48 0.94
N PHE A 112 -5.10 12.18 1.46
CA PHE A 112 -5.30 11.40 2.67
C PHE A 112 -6.67 10.70 2.65
N TYR A 113 -6.84 9.76 3.56
CA TYR A 113 -8.11 9.09 3.86
C TYR A 113 -8.29 9.00 5.37
N ILE A 114 -9.50 9.23 5.88
CA ILE A 114 -9.83 9.04 7.30
C ILE A 114 -10.73 7.82 7.41
N ALA A 115 -10.21 6.76 8.01
CA ALA A 115 -10.99 5.59 8.37
C ALA A 115 -11.68 5.80 9.72
N HIS A 116 -12.90 5.28 9.85
CA HIS A 116 -13.64 5.26 11.10
C HIS A 116 -13.84 3.82 11.54
N ILE A 117 -13.21 3.44 12.64
CA ILE A 117 -13.30 2.10 13.22
C ILE A 117 -13.51 2.22 14.71
N ASP A 118 -14.57 1.58 15.23
CA ASP A 118 -14.89 1.53 16.66
C ASP A 118 -14.90 2.91 17.36
N GLY A 119 -15.39 3.92 16.65
CA GLY A 119 -15.43 5.30 17.11
C GLY A 119 -14.11 6.07 16.92
N MET A 120 -13.01 5.42 16.62
CA MET A 120 -11.72 6.06 16.33
C MET A 120 -11.67 6.62 14.91
N LYS A 121 -10.91 7.70 14.74
CA LYS A 121 -10.56 8.32 13.47
C LYS A 121 -9.09 8.06 13.20
N ILE A 122 -8.82 7.30 12.15
CA ILE A 122 -7.47 6.95 11.72
C ILE A 122 -7.15 7.71 10.44
N LEU A 123 -6.14 8.58 10.49
CA LEU A 123 -5.68 9.36 9.34
C LEU A 123 -4.61 8.59 8.57
N PHE A 124 -4.86 8.34 7.29
CA PHE A 124 -3.88 7.80 6.35
C PHE A 124 -3.40 8.88 5.39
N ILE A 125 -2.08 9.03 5.22
CA ILE A 125 -1.45 9.96 4.27
C ILE A 125 -0.56 9.16 3.33
N GLY A 126 -0.72 9.34 2.01
CA GLY A 126 0.11 8.66 1.00
C GLY A 126 1.29 9.52 0.56
N ILE A 127 2.50 8.96 0.48
CA ILE A 127 3.74 9.67 0.10
C ILE A 127 4.56 8.87 -0.92
N ILE A 128 5.06 9.57 -1.94
CA ILE A 128 6.06 9.10 -2.90
C ILE A 128 7.13 10.18 -3.09
N THR A 129 8.33 9.86 -3.59
CA THR A 129 9.36 10.87 -3.85
C THR A 129 9.79 10.92 -5.31
N GLU A 130 10.43 12.03 -5.70
CA GLU A 130 10.96 12.25 -7.05
C GLU A 130 11.98 11.17 -7.42
N ASP A 131 12.86 10.77 -6.52
CA ASP A 131 13.89 9.77 -6.77
C ASP A 131 13.30 8.41 -7.19
N VAL A 132 12.18 8.05 -6.59
CA VAL A 132 11.44 6.82 -6.94
C VAL A 132 10.84 6.91 -8.33
N LEU A 133 10.25 8.05 -8.68
CA LEU A 133 9.60 8.27 -9.97
C LEU A 133 10.59 8.60 -11.09
N ALA A 134 11.76 9.17 -10.79
CA ALA A 134 12.82 9.45 -11.77
C ALA A 134 13.35 8.17 -12.45
N GLN A 135 13.17 7.03 -11.82
CA GLN A 135 13.52 5.72 -12.40
C GLN A 135 12.52 5.24 -13.47
N THR A 136 11.37 5.89 -13.57
CA THR A 136 10.34 5.57 -14.58
C THR A 136 10.52 6.44 -15.81
N LYS A 137 10.17 5.91 -17.00
CA LYS A 137 10.20 6.65 -18.28
C LYS A 137 8.99 7.59 -18.37
N MET A 138 8.81 8.48 -17.40
CA MET A 138 7.67 9.39 -17.40
C MET A 138 7.84 10.55 -18.40
N ASP A 139 6.73 10.94 -18.99
CA ASP A 139 6.64 12.12 -19.87
C ASP A 139 6.96 13.40 -19.06
N LYS A 140 7.79 14.28 -19.61
CA LYS A 140 8.24 15.55 -18.98
C LYS A 140 7.10 16.51 -18.57
N VAL A 141 5.87 16.17 -18.89
CA VAL A 141 4.67 17.00 -18.64
C VAL A 141 4.15 16.88 -17.22
N ILE A 142 4.62 15.88 -16.44
CA ILE A 142 4.02 15.50 -15.18
C ILE A 142 5.03 15.54 -14.05
N GLY A 143 4.54 16.07 -12.96
CA GLY A 143 5.09 15.96 -11.64
C GLY A 143 5.96 17.12 -11.20
N SER A 144 5.45 17.97 -10.36
CA SER A 144 6.24 18.55 -9.31
C SER A 144 6.42 17.42 -8.29
N PHE A 145 7.46 16.64 -8.45
CA PHE A 145 7.87 15.68 -7.46
C PHE A 145 8.54 16.46 -6.37
N VAL A 146 8.03 16.31 -5.19
CA VAL A 146 8.58 16.97 -4.02
C VAL A 146 9.68 16.10 -3.43
N ASP A 147 10.76 16.72 -3.02
CA ASP A 147 11.79 16.04 -2.26
C ASP A 147 11.27 15.63 -0.87
N ILE A 148 12.09 14.93 -0.11
CA ILE A 148 11.70 14.42 1.21
C ILE A 148 11.36 15.54 2.20
N CYS A 149 12.00 16.72 2.08
CA CYS A 149 11.73 17.87 2.95
C CYS A 149 10.34 18.44 2.67
N GLU A 150 9.99 18.62 1.40
CA GLU A 150 8.67 19.09 0.98
C GLU A 150 7.58 18.05 1.30
N ALA A 151 7.92 16.75 1.24
CA ALA A 151 7.03 15.67 1.69
C ALA A 151 6.73 15.77 3.18
N ALA A 152 7.73 16.02 4.02
CA ALA A 152 7.55 16.24 5.46
C ALA A 152 6.67 17.47 5.74
N GLU A 153 6.91 18.59 5.04
CA GLU A 153 6.09 19.80 5.17
C GLU A 153 4.62 19.55 4.76
N GLU A 154 4.39 18.73 3.73
CA GLU A 154 3.03 18.39 3.28
C GLU A 154 2.30 17.53 4.33
N ILE A 155 2.99 16.57 4.94
CA ILE A 155 2.46 15.78 6.06
C ILE A 155 2.06 16.73 7.19
N GLY A 156 2.95 17.64 7.59
CA GLY A 156 2.67 18.62 8.65
C GLY A 156 1.47 19.50 8.34
N ARG A 157 1.31 19.96 7.09
CA ARG A 157 0.14 20.73 6.67
C ARG A 157 -1.16 19.94 6.82
N ILE A 158 -1.16 18.66 6.48
CA ILE A 158 -2.33 17.79 6.60
C ILE A 158 -2.63 17.55 8.07
N CYS A 159 -1.66 17.12 8.87
CA CYS A 159 -1.84 16.86 10.30
C CYS A 159 -2.36 18.10 11.03
N ASN A 160 -1.77 19.28 10.83
CA ASN A 160 -2.22 20.53 11.43
C ASN A 160 -3.65 20.94 11.01
N THR A 161 -4.08 20.58 9.80
CA THR A 161 -5.45 20.84 9.35
C THR A 161 -6.48 20.02 10.15
N TYR A 162 -6.11 18.81 10.57
CA TYR A 162 -7.01 17.87 11.23
C TYR A 162 -6.86 17.81 12.75
N ASN A 163 -5.84 18.45 13.33
CA ASN A 163 -5.74 18.59 14.80
C ASN A 163 -7.06 19.03 15.49
N PRO A 164 -7.86 19.96 14.91
CA PRO A 164 -9.11 20.38 15.55
C PRO A 164 -10.22 19.33 15.53
N ILE A 165 -10.12 18.27 14.73
CA ILE A 165 -11.17 17.24 14.60
C ILE A 165 -10.84 15.95 15.35
N ASP A 166 -9.80 15.97 16.16
CA ASP A 166 -9.43 14.87 17.03
C ASP A 166 -9.17 13.58 16.25
N ILE A 167 -7.97 13.45 15.71
CA ILE A 167 -7.46 12.23 15.09
C ILE A 167 -6.83 11.37 16.18
N ASP A 168 -7.30 10.14 16.30
CA ASP A 168 -6.84 9.21 17.34
C ASP A 168 -5.54 8.50 16.94
N PHE A 169 -5.28 8.34 15.62
CA PHE A 169 -4.15 7.59 15.12
C PHE A 169 -3.76 8.02 13.70
N THR A 170 -2.47 8.21 13.43
CA THR A 170 -1.99 8.64 12.11
C THR A 170 -1.00 7.67 11.51
N ILE A 171 -1.29 7.18 10.31
CA ILE A 171 -0.46 6.26 9.53
C ILE A 171 -0.03 6.94 8.22
N ILE A 172 1.26 6.89 7.91
CA ILE A 172 1.77 7.29 6.61
C ILE A 172 2.04 6.03 5.78
N LEU A 173 1.43 5.94 4.61
CA LEU A 173 1.73 4.94 3.60
C LEU A 173 2.78 5.52 2.65
N THR A 174 4.00 5.00 2.69
CA THR A 174 5.10 5.50 1.87
C THR A 174 5.51 4.51 0.80
N HIS A 175 5.96 5.04 -0.35
CA HIS A 175 6.65 4.24 -1.35
C HIS A 175 7.98 4.91 -1.73
N ILE A 176 8.89 5.03 -0.75
CA ILE A 176 10.14 5.78 -0.88
C ILE A 176 11.38 4.96 -0.49
N GLY A 177 11.17 3.78 0.08
CA GLY A 177 12.24 2.90 0.55
C GLY A 177 12.61 3.12 2.01
N PHE A 178 13.05 2.05 2.66
CA PHE A 178 13.25 2.00 4.12
C PHE A 178 14.24 3.04 4.67
N GLU A 179 15.33 3.30 3.96
CA GLU A 179 16.31 4.32 4.38
C GLU A 179 15.72 5.74 4.33
N GLU A 180 14.89 6.02 3.33
CA GLU A 180 14.19 7.29 3.21
C GLU A 180 13.04 7.39 4.22
N ASP A 181 12.35 6.29 4.55
CA ASP A 181 11.34 6.25 5.62
C ASP A 181 11.95 6.67 6.97
N LYS A 182 13.16 6.21 7.29
CA LYS A 182 13.87 6.62 8.51
C LYS A 182 14.23 8.10 8.51
N LYS A 183 14.66 8.64 7.37
CA LYS A 183 14.97 10.06 7.23
C LYS A 183 13.71 10.90 7.37
N LEU A 184 12.64 10.48 6.71
CA LEU A 184 11.33 11.14 6.82
C LEU A 184 10.86 11.18 8.27
N ALA A 185 10.85 10.04 8.96
CA ALA A 185 10.44 9.94 10.36
C ALA A 185 11.27 10.86 11.27
N ALA A 186 12.57 10.98 11.02
CA ALA A 186 13.45 11.88 11.79
C ALA A 186 13.18 13.38 11.56
N MET A 187 12.52 13.73 10.47
CA MET A 187 12.19 15.13 10.10
C MET A 187 10.80 15.56 10.57
N LEU A 188 9.90 14.59 10.88
CA LEU A 188 8.54 14.91 11.30
C LEU A 188 8.54 15.52 12.71
N ASP A 189 7.76 16.60 12.87
CA ASP A 189 7.56 17.21 14.17
C ASP A 189 6.70 16.28 15.05
N PRO A 190 7.12 15.94 16.27
CA PRO A 190 6.33 15.12 17.18
C PRO A 190 4.92 15.66 17.44
N ASP A 191 4.73 16.97 17.42
CA ASP A 191 3.43 17.61 17.61
C ASP A 191 2.42 17.31 16.48
N TRP A 192 2.88 16.74 15.37
CA TRP A 192 1.97 16.29 14.28
C TRP A 192 1.27 14.96 14.56
N GLY A 193 1.70 14.22 15.59
CA GLY A 193 1.05 13.01 16.06
C GLY A 193 1.08 11.87 15.03
N VAL A 194 2.21 11.70 14.33
CA VAL A 194 2.39 10.57 13.41
C VAL A 194 2.88 9.36 14.19
N ASP A 195 2.16 8.24 14.12
CA ASP A 195 2.42 7.04 14.90
C ASP A 195 3.18 5.96 14.14
N VAL A 196 2.78 5.72 12.86
CA VAL A 196 3.29 4.62 12.07
C VAL A 196 3.63 5.06 10.65
N ILE A 197 4.72 4.53 10.10
CA ILE A 197 5.04 4.51 8.68
C ILE A 197 4.97 3.06 8.19
N ILE A 198 4.14 2.80 7.18
CA ILE A 198 4.11 1.53 6.45
C ILE A 198 4.77 1.79 5.10
N GLY A 199 5.98 1.26 4.91
CA GLY A 199 6.83 1.53 3.77
C GLY A 199 6.77 0.49 2.66
N GLY A 200 7.23 0.90 1.47
CA GLY A 200 7.40 0.06 0.29
C GLY A 200 8.70 0.38 -0.47
N HIS A 201 8.78 0.01 -1.75
CA HIS A 201 9.84 0.27 -2.72
C HIS A 201 11.13 -0.55 -2.54
N SER A 202 11.75 -0.53 -1.38
CA SER A 202 13.05 -1.20 -1.15
C SER A 202 12.95 -2.70 -0.90
N HIS A 203 11.73 -3.26 -0.87
CA HIS A 203 11.47 -4.68 -0.59
C HIS A 203 12.10 -5.16 0.73
N THR A 204 12.23 -4.26 1.70
CA THR A 204 12.84 -4.58 2.97
C THR A 204 11.92 -5.46 3.80
N PHE A 205 12.46 -6.57 4.30
CA PHE A 205 11.74 -7.43 5.23
C PHE A 205 12.16 -7.07 6.66
N LEU A 206 11.23 -6.60 7.47
CA LEU A 206 11.47 -6.22 8.86
C LEU A 206 10.82 -7.25 9.79
N GLU A 207 11.65 -7.98 10.53
CA GLU A 207 11.19 -8.90 11.57
C GLU A 207 10.60 -8.17 12.78
N GLN A 208 11.02 -6.92 13.00
CA GLN A 208 10.54 -6.06 14.07
C GLN A 208 10.40 -4.61 13.54
N PRO A 209 9.46 -3.82 14.06
CA PRO A 209 9.38 -2.40 13.76
C PRO A 209 10.66 -1.66 14.14
N VAL A 210 11.07 -0.72 13.30
CA VAL A 210 12.16 0.20 13.62
C VAL A 210 11.57 1.50 14.12
N LYS A 211 12.02 1.97 15.29
CA LYS A 211 11.51 3.19 15.91
C LYS A 211 12.44 4.36 15.63
N VAL A 212 11.91 5.44 15.04
CA VAL A 212 12.61 6.69 14.80
C VAL A 212 11.69 7.85 15.20
N ASN A 213 12.16 8.75 16.05
CA ASN A 213 11.37 9.91 16.51
C ASN A 213 9.99 9.54 17.05
N ASP A 214 9.93 8.44 17.84
CA ASP A 214 8.74 7.78 18.37
C ASP A 214 7.78 7.16 17.32
N ILE A 215 8.08 7.28 16.03
CA ILE A 215 7.33 6.69 14.93
C ILE A 215 7.79 5.26 14.68
N LEU A 216 6.85 4.33 14.56
CA LEU A 216 7.10 2.93 14.24
C LEU A 216 7.13 2.73 12.72
N ILE A 217 8.23 2.21 12.18
CA ILE A 217 8.40 1.95 10.75
C ILE A 217 8.34 0.45 10.51
N VAL A 218 7.45 0.01 9.61
CA VAL A 218 7.30 -1.38 9.20
C VAL A 218 7.35 -1.53 7.68
N GLN A 219 7.85 -2.67 7.21
CA GLN A 219 7.83 -3.07 5.82
C GLN A 219 7.84 -4.60 5.74
N ALA A 220 7.05 -5.20 4.84
CA ALA A 220 6.80 -6.64 4.81
C ALA A 220 7.48 -7.37 3.64
N GLY A 221 8.53 -6.80 3.04
CA GLY A 221 9.22 -7.40 1.89
C GLY A 221 8.52 -7.12 0.56
N THR A 222 8.37 -8.13 -0.29
CA THR A 222 7.83 -8.00 -1.65
C THR A 222 6.92 -9.17 -2.03
N GLY A 223 6.19 -9.01 -3.13
CA GLY A 223 5.33 -10.04 -3.70
C GLY A 223 4.15 -10.39 -2.80
N THR A 224 3.73 -11.64 -2.89
CA THR A 224 2.69 -12.22 -2.03
C THR A 224 3.25 -13.33 -1.13
N ASP A 225 4.54 -13.31 -0.82
CA ASP A 225 5.19 -14.35 -0.03
C ASP A 225 4.84 -14.26 1.46
N GLN A 226 4.61 -13.04 1.94
CA GLN A 226 4.22 -12.75 3.32
C GLN A 226 3.37 -11.48 3.41
N ILE A 227 2.65 -11.36 4.52
CA ILE A 227 1.94 -10.15 4.92
C ILE A 227 2.39 -9.71 6.31
N GLY A 228 2.55 -8.41 6.53
CA GLY A 228 2.74 -7.83 7.85
C GLY A 228 1.41 -7.74 8.59
N ARG A 229 1.37 -8.26 9.82
CA ARG A 229 0.26 -8.08 10.76
C ARG A 229 0.72 -7.23 11.92
N PHE A 230 0.05 -6.11 12.12
CA PHE A 230 0.33 -5.14 13.16
C PHE A 230 -0.91 -4.98 14.05
N ASP A 231 -0.92 -5.64 15.19
CA ASP A 231 -1.98 -5.50 16.18
C ASP A 231 -1.60 -4.35 17.11
N ILE A 232 -2.43 -3.31 17.16
CA ILE A 232 -2.14 -2.05 17.85
C ILE A 232 -3.28 -1.74 18.82
N MET A 233 -2.91 -1.39 20.06
CA MET A 233 -3.81 -0.75 21.01
C MET A 233 -3.53 0.74 21.01
N VAL A 234 -4.56 1.53 20.80
CA VAL A 234 -4.49 3.00 20.77
C VAL A 234 -5.03 3.55 22.09
N ASP A 235 -4.26 4.42 22.73
CA ASP A 235 -4.74 5.25 23.83
C ASP A 235 -5.43 6.49 23.22
N THR A 236 -6.75 6.52 23.24
CA THR A 236 -7.55 7.60 22.66
C THR A 236 -7.57 8.88 23.49
N ASP A 237 -7.11 8.83 24.74
CA ASP A 237 -6.94 10.03 25.58
C ASP A 237 -5.63 10.76 25.24
N LEU A 238 -4.60 9.98 24.84
CA LEU A 238 -3.28 10.49 24.45
C LEU A 238 -3.10 10.58 22.93
N ASN A 239 -4.00 9.99 22.14
CA ASN A 239 -3.91 9.84 20.69
C ASN A 239 -2.56 9.24 20.28
N ALA A 240 -2.21 8.10 20.86
CA ALA A 240 -0.91 7.46 20.68
C ALA A 240 -1.01 5.93 20.77
N VAL A 241 0.03 5.25 20.29
CA VAL A 241 0.20 3.82 20.48
C VAL A 241 0.46 3.51 21.95
N ASP A 242 -0.42 2.75 22.60
CA ASP A 242 -0.21 2.20 23.94
C ASP A 242 0.66 0.95 23.89
N THR A 243 0.19 -0.07 23.18
CA THR A 243 0.92 -1.32 22.98
C THR A 243 0.76 -1.83 21.55
N TYR A 244 1.69 -2.66 21.11
CA TYR A 244 1.61 -3.28 19.81
C TYR A 244 2.29 -4.65 19.76
N THR A 245 1.86 -5.47 18.80
CA THR A 245 2.62 -6.62 18.34
C THR A 245 2.78 -6.57 16.82
N TRP A 246 3.94 -6.95 16.33
CA TRP A 246 4.24 -7.07 14.92
C TRP A 246 4.61 -8.51 14.59
N SER A 247 4.05 -9.01 13.51
CA SER A 247 4.42 -10.31 12.95
C SER A 247 4.35 -10.29 11.43
N THR A 248 5.17 -11.08 10.79
CA THR A 248 5.08 -11.38 9.37
C THR A 248 4.52 -12.79 9.21
N VAL A 249 3.43 -12.90 8.45
CA VAL A 249 2.75 -14.19 8.23
C VAL A 249 3.10 -14.68 6.84
N PRO A 250 3.70 -15.86 6.69
CA PRO A 250 3.93 -16.47 5.37
C PRO A 250 2.59 -16.74 4.66
N ILE A 251 2.51 -16.36 3.40
CA ILE A 251 1.37 -16.68 2.55
C ILE A 251 1.66 -18.01 1.87
N ASP A 252 1.17 -19.09 2.44
CA ASP A 252 1.32 -20.46 1.94
C ASP A 252 0.11 -21.33 2.28
N GLU A 253 0.05 -22.53 1.71
CA GLU A 253 -1.07 -23.47 1.92
C GLU A 253 -1.17 -24.01 3.37
N THR A 254 -0.15 -23.77 4.20
CA THR A 254 -0.15 -24.20 5.61
C THR A 254 -0.81 -23.16 6.52
N HIS A 255 -0.60 -21.85 6.21
CA HIS A 255 -1.04 -20.75 7.05
C HIS A 255 -2.32 -20.07 6.54
N CYS A 256 -2.59 -20.17 5.24
CA CYS A 256 -3.62 -19.39 4.59
C CYS A 256 -4.64 -20.28 3.88
N PRO A 257 -5.95 -20.15 4.16
CA PRO A 257 -6.97 -20.76 3.32
C PRO A 257 -6.97 -20.10 1.93
N ARG A 258 -7.52 -20.79 0.93
CA ARG A 258 -7.68 -20.21 -0.41
C ARG A 258 -9.01 -19.49 -0.52
N ASP A 259 -9.01 -18.38 -1.22
CA ASP A 259 -10.21 -17.77 -1.75
C ASP A 259 -10.48 -18.36 -3.15
N GLU A 260 -11.32 -19.38 -3.22
CA GLU A 260 -11.62 -20.09 -4.47
C GLU A 260 -12.29 -19.17 -5.51
N GLY A 261 -13.08 -18.19 -5.06
CA GLY A 261 -13.75 -17.22 -5.95
C GLY A 261 -12.74 -16.36 -6.67
N LEU A 262 -11.79 -15.79 -5.92
CA LEU A 262 -10.71 -14.97 -6.45
C LEU A 262 -9.73 -15.82 -7.27
N GLU A 263 -9.41 -17.04 -6.85
CA GLU A 263 -8.57 -17.97 -7.62
C GLU A 263 -9.16 -18.24 -9.01
N ASN A 264 -10.44 -18.58 -9.08
CA ASN A 264 -11.13 -18.81 -10.35
C ASN A 264 -11.13 -17.57 -11.26
N PHE A 265 -11.27 -16.38 -10.68
CA PHE A 265 -11.22 -15.12 -11.42
C PHE A 265 -9.81 -14.87 -12.01
N ILE A 266 -8.76 -15.09 -11.25
CA ILE A 266 -7.36 -14.99 -11.70
C ILE A 266 -7.07 -16.03 -12.79
N MET A 267 -7.53 -17.27 -12.60
CA MET A 267 -7.35 -18.35 -13.57
C MET A 267 -8.05 -18.06 -14.89
N HIS A 268 -9.19 -17.35 -14.87
CA HIS A 268 -9.84 -16.90 -16.10
C HIS A 268 -8.91 -15.97 -16.92
N TYR A 269 -8.27 -14.99 -16.29
CA TYR A 269 -7.28 -14.13 -16.95
C TYR A 269 -6.07 -14.91 -17.45
N LYS A 270 -5.59 -15.85 -16.64
CA LYS A 270 -4.49 -16.74 -17.03
C LYS A 270 -4.84 -17.53 -18.30
N ASP A 271 -6.00 -18.15 -18.35
CA ASP A 271 -6.47 -18.92 -19.50
C ASP A 271 -6.60 -18.09 -20.78
N LEU A 272 -7.05 -16.83 -20.66
CA LEU A 272 -7.11 -15.90 -21.79
C LEU A 272 -5.70 -15.55 -22.30
N THR A 273 -4.79 -15.32 -21.38
CA THR A 273 -3.38 -14.99 -21.69
C THR A 273 -2.66 -16.20 -22.33
N ASP A 274 -2.85 -17.40 -21.76
CA ASP A 274 -2.28 -18.65 -22.29
C ASP A 274 -2.81 -18.96 -23.70
N LYS A 275 -4.07 -18.70 -23.99
CA LYS A 275 -4.66 -18.84 -25.34
C LYS A 275 -4.00 -17.92 -26.35
N LYS A 276 -3.59 -16.72 -25.92
CA LYS A 276 -2.98 -15.72 -26.79
C LYS A 276 -1.49 -15.96 -27.05
N TYR A 277 -0.75 -16.34 -26.02
CA TYR A 277 0.71 -16.42 -26.07
C TYR A 277 1.27 -17.84 -25.99
N GLY A 278 0.45 -18.84 -25.78
CA GLY A 278 0.85 -20.19 -25.41
C GLY A 278 1.01 -20.34 -23.89
N ARG A 279 1.09 -21.59 -23.41
CA ARG A 279 1.36 -21.81 -21.97
C ARG A 279 2.73 -21.27 -21.63
N LEU A 280 2.75 -20.28 -20.78
CA LEU A 280 3.95 -19.66 -20.20
C LEU A 280 4.40 -20.47 -18.99
#